data_7c29daa06710e4fd5221349b4695a125
#
_entry.id   7c29daa06710e4fd5221349b4695a125
#
_cell.length_a   1.000
_cell.length_b   1.000
_cell.length_c   1.000
_cell.angle_alpha   90.00
_cell.angle_beta   90.00
_cell.angle_gamma   90.00
#
_symmetry.space_group_name_H-M   'P 1'
#
loop_
_entity.id
_entity.type
_entity.pdbx_description
1 polymer ?
#
loop_
_entity_poly.entity_id
_entity_poly.type
_entity_poly.pdbx_seq_one_letter_code
_entity_poly.pdbx_strand_id
1 'polypeptide(L)'
;MTKNYEEIDSFERAGFTVIVDKTWEDISPRDCFDDECWDMKQMFEDIESGRLDWFMLRVRIMVDEYELASEYLGGCLYENVRDVLTDGTAEDLIAQAMVTAKREVYRMYKKFQDISWEHDCEGAV
;
A
#
# COMPACT_ATOMS: atom_id res chain seq x y z
N MET A 1 -18.25 1.49 7.51
CA MET A 1 -17.27 2.00 8.47
C MET A 1 -15.92 2.17 7.79
N THR A 2 -15.30 3.31 7.98
CA THR A 2 -13.99 3.60 7.39
C THR A 2 -12.90 2.87 8.16
N LYS A 3 -12.00 2.19 7.46
CA LYS A 3 -10.85 1.54 8.08
C LYS A 3 -9.84 2.60 8.53
N ASN A 4 -9.22 2.36 9.66
CA ASN A 4 -8.14 3.20 10.17
C ASN A 4 -6.82 2.59 9.74
N TYR A 5 -5.96 3.41 9.14
CA TYR A 5 -4.64 3.00 8.69
C TYR A 5 -3.58 3.56 9.62
N GLU A 6 -2.62 2.72 9.93
CA GLU A 6 -1.47 3.09 10.76
C GLU A 6 -0.22 3.03 9.90
N GLU A 7 0.50 4.15 9.82
CA GLU A 7 1.70 4.24 9.01
C GLU A 7 2.82 3.37 9.59
N ILE A 8 3.45 2.57 8.74
CA ILE A 8 4.63 1.79 9.09
C ILE A 8 5.88 2.55 8.68
N ASP A 9 5.89 3.12 7.47
CA ASP A 9 7.02 3.89 6.97
C ASP A 9 6.57 4.82 5.84
N SER A 10 7.36 5.87 5.61
CA SER A 10 7.13 6.82 4.53
C SER A 10 8.49 7.33 4.06
N PHE A 11 8.70 7.36 2.76
CA PHE A 11 9.99 7.78 2.19
C PHE A 11 9.82 8.22 0.74
N GLU A 12 10.84 8.92 0.23
CA GLU A 12 10.88 9.33 -1.17
C GLU A 12 11.62 8.29 -2.01
N ARG A 13 11.09 8.01 -3.19
CA ARG A 13 11.75 7.12 -4.16
C ARG A 13 11.37 7.54 -5.58
N ALA A 14 12.38 7.78 -6.42
CA ALA A 14 12.20 8.13 -7.83
C ALA A 14 11.28 9.33 -8.05
N GLY A 15 11.28 10.29 -7.13
CA GLY A 15 10.44 11.48 -7.20
C GLY A 15 9.04 11.32 -6.64
N PHE A 16 8.70 10.14 -6.16
CA PHE A 16 7.40 9.86 -5.54
C PHE A 16 7.56 9.74 -4.03
N THR A 17 6.47 10.02 -3.31
CA THR A 17 6.38 9.66 -1.90
C THR A 17 5.74 8.29 -1.80
N VAL A 18 6.43 7.37 -1.14
CA VAL A 18 5.95 6.01 -0.89
C VAL A 18 5.48 5.94 0.55
N ILE A 19 4.23 5.55 0.76
CA ILE A 19 3.66 5.38 2.10
C ILE A 19 3.29 3.91 2.27
N VAL A 20 3.84 3.30 3.31
CA VAL A 20 3.55 1.91 3.68
C VAL A 20 2.76 1.95 4.97
N ASP A 21 1.54 1.44 4.96
CA ASP A 21 0.69 1.43 6.15
C ASP A 21 -0.09 0.12 6.27
N LYS A 22 -0.78 -0.04 7.36
CA LYS A 22 -1.56 -1.25 7.63
C LYS A 22 -2.92 -0.89 8.22
N THR A 23 -3.86 -1.82 8.06
CA THR A 23 -5.15 -1.77 8.75
C THR A 23 -5.50 -3.19 9.19
N TRP A 24 -6.54 -3.33 10.00
CA TRP A 24 -6.97 -4.67 10.40
C TRP A 24 -7.41 -5.48 9.19
N GLU A 25 -7.23 -6.81 9.29
CA GLU A 25 -7.66 -7.74 8.27
C GLU A 25 -9.04 -8.30 8.63
N ASP A 26 -10.00 -8.17 7.73
CA ASP A 26 -11.37 -8.64 7.96
C ASP A 26 -11.53 -10.15 7.73
N ILE A 27 -10.63 -10.73 6.92
CA ILE A 27 -10.65 -12.16 6.63
C ILE A 27 -10.11 -12.92 7.85
N SER A 28 -10.77 -14.01 8.21
CA SER A 28 -10.30 -14.84 9.31
C SER A 28 -9.00 -15.56 8.96
N PRO A 29 -8.04 -15.69 9.90
CA PRO A 29 -6.85 -16.52 9.68
C PRO A 29 -7.19 -17.95 9.21
N ARG A 30 -8.34 -18.49 9.57
CA ARG A 30 -8.76 -19.82 9.14
C ARG A 30 -8.94 -19.92 7.63
N ASP A 31 -9.23 -18.81 6.97
CA ASP A 31 -9.39 -18.79 5.51
C ASP A 31 -8.06 -18.80 4.79
N CYS A 32 -6.96 -18.51 5.50
CA CYS A 32 -5.62 -18.39 4.93
C CYS A 32 -4.68 -19.51 5.36
N PHE A 33 -4.94 -20.15 6.50
CA PHE A 33 -4.06 -21.15 7.09
C PHE A 33 -4.81 -22.47 7.34
N ASP A 34 -4.09 -23.57 7.10
CA ASP A 34 -4.61 -24.92 7.24
C ASP A 34 -4.46 -25.42 8.68
N ASP A 35 -5.55 -25.91 9.27
CA ASP A 35 -5.56 -26.48 10.62
C ASP A 35 -4.58 -27.66 10.78
N GLU A 36 -4.30 -28.38 9.68
CA GLU A 36 -3.36 -29.50 9.73
C GLU A 36 -1.91 -29.04 9.85
N CYS A 37 -1.59 -27.87 9.29
CA CYS A 37 -0.21 -27.33 9.26
C CYS A 37 0.04 -26.32 10.37
N TRP A 38 -1.00 -25.76 10.95
CA TRP A 38 -0.89 -24.65 11.91
C TRP A 38 -1.72 -24.91 13.15
N ASP A 39 -1.17 -24.55 14.31
CA ASP A 39 -1.94 -24.57 15.57
C ASP A 39 -2.81 -23.30 15.59
N MET A 40 -4.02 -23.44 15.07
CA MET A 40 -4.93 -22.29 14.94
C MET A 40 -5.34 -21.72 16.29
N LYS A 41 -5.50 -22.56 17.30
CA LYS A 41 -5.85 -22.08 18.63
C LYS A 41 -4.75 -21.15 19.18
N GLN A 42 -3.51 -21.59 19.09
CA GLN A 42 -2.37 -20.79 19.53
C GLN A 42 -2.24 -19.51 18.72
N MET A 43 -2.48 -19.60 17.42
CA MET A 43 -2.42 -18.43 16.51
C MET A 43 -3.45 -17.38 16.94
N PHE A 44 -4.70 -17.78 17.19
CA PHE A 44 -5.73 -16.84 17.64
C PHE A 44 -5.39 -16.22 18.99
N GLU A 45 -4.85 -17.01 19.92
CA GLU A 45 -4.41 -16.48 21.21
C GLU A 45 -3.29 -15.47 21.05
N ASP A 46 -2.33 -15.74 20.15
CA ASP A 46 -1.20 -14.83 19.88
C ASP A 46 -1.65 -13.53 19.22
N ILE A 47 -2.62 -13.61 18.32
CA ILE A 47 -3.19 -12.40 17.70
C ILE A 47 -3.94 -11.58 18.75
N GLU A 48 -4.76 -12.23 19.55
CA GLU A 48 -5.58 -11.56 20.56
C GLU A 48 -4.72 -10.89 21.63
N SER A 49 -3.61 -11.53 22.00
CA SER A 49 -2.70 -11.00 23.03
C SER A 49 -1.76 -9.93 22.48
N GLY A 50 -1.69 -9.75 21.16
CA GLY A 50 -0.80 -8.79 20.52
C GLY A 50 0.61 -9.32 20.23
N ARG A 51 0.88 -10.60 20.49
CA ARG A 51 2.15 -11.22 20.13
C ARG A 51 2.34 -11.30 18.63
N LEU A 52 1.25 -11.53 17.91
CA LEU A 52 1.20 -11.54 16.47
C LEU A 52 0.24 -10.46 15.99
N ASP A 53 0.56 -9.83 14.89
CA ASP A 53 -0.26 -8.84 14.24
C ASP A 53 -0.86 -9.45 12.97
N TRP A 54 -2.17 -9.40 12.83
CA TRP A 54 -2.92 -9.89 11.68
C TRP A 54 -3.49 -8.70 10.95
N PHE A 55 -2.98 -8.40 9.76
CA PHE A 55 -3.30 -7.13 9.12
C PHE A 55 -3.31 -7.20 7.60
N MET A 56 -3.86 -6.15 7.00
CA MET A 56 -3.76 -5.89 5.58
C MET A 56 -2.73 -4.78 5.37
N LEU A 57 -1.74 -5.06 4.51
CA LEU A 57 -0.71 -4.10 4.14
C LEU A 57 -1.20 -3.26 2.97
N ARG A 58 -0.91 -1.97 3.01
CA ARG A 58 -1.19 -1.07 1.90
C ARG A 58 0.07 -0.28 1.55
N VAL A 59 0.32 -0.13 0.24
CA VAL A 59 1.35 0.77 -0.28
C VAL A 59 0.65 1.80 -1.14
N ARG A 60 0.97 3.07 -0.92
CA ARG A 60 0.48 4.17 -1.75
C ARG A 60 1.65 4.92 -2.35
N ILE A 61 1.51 5.29 -3.62
CA ILE A 61 2.48 6.11 -4.33
C ILE A 61 1.84 7.47 -4.55
N MET A 62 2.47 8.49 -3.99
CA MET A 62 1.92 9.84 -3.96
C MET A 62 2.83 10.84 -4.64
N VAL A 63 2.23 11.86 -5.23
CA VAL A 63 2.91 13.10 -5.60
C VAL A 63 2.13 14.20 -4.90
N ASP A 64 2.78 14.87 -3.93
CA ASP A 64 2.12 15.81 -3.03
C ASP A 64 0.88 15.15 -2.39
N GLU A 65 -0.30 15.69 -2.59
CA GLU A 65 -1.53 15.16 -2.04
C GLU A 65 -2.23 14.17 -2.97
N TYR A 66 -1.68 13.93 -4.16
CA TYR A 66 -2.32 13.07 -5.16
C TYR A 66 -1.85 11.64 -5.05
N GLU A 67 -2.78 10.72 -4.88
CA GLU A 67 -2.51 9.29 -4.93
C GLU A 67 -2.51 8.82 -6.38
N LEU A 68 -1.36 8.37 -6.85
CA LEU A 68 -1.21 7.86 -8.22
C LEU A 68 -1.48 6.37 -8.32
N ALA A 69 -1.20 5.65 -7.24
CA ALA A 69 -1.40 4.20 -7.22
C ALA A 69 -1.48 3.72 -5.78
N SER A 70 -2.18 2.63 -5.58
CA SER A 70 -2.21 1.90 -4.33
C SER A 70 -2.27 0.42 -4.60
N GLU A 71 -1.63 -0.36 -3.74
CA GLU A 71 -1.66 -1.81 -3.77
C GLU A 71 -1.89 -2.34 -2.37
N TYR A 72 -2.53 -3.49 -2.29
CA TYR A 72 -2.97 -4.08 -1.04
C TYR A 72 -2.55 -5.54 -0.97
N LEU A 73 -2.15 -5.97 0.22
CA LEU A 73 -1.87 -7.38 0.48
C LEU A 73 -2.52 -7.78 1.80
N GLY A 74 -3.54 -8.64 1.70
CA GLY A 74 -4.22 -9.15 2.87
C GLY A 74 -3.50 -10.34 3.47
N GLY A 75 -3.94 -10.75 4.68
CA GLY A 75 -3.45 -11.95 5.32
C GLY A 75 -2.01 -11.88 5.79
N CYS A 76 -1.54 -10.73 6.23
CA CYS A 76 -0.19 -10.57 6.76
C CYS A 76 -0.17 -10.91 8.25
N LEU A 77 0.73 -11.82 8.64
CA LEU A 77 0.89 -12.26 10.02
C LEU A 77 2.36 -12.10 10.43
N TYR A 78 2.60 -11.19 11.38
CA TYR A 78 3.97 -10.82 11.80
C TYR A 78 4.06 -10.63 13.31
N GLU A 79 5.20 -11.04 13.89
CA GLU A 79 5.52 -10.65 15.26
C GLU A 79 5.95 -9.19 15.30
N ASN A 80 6.74 -8.76 14.32
CA ASN A 80 7.19 -7.39 14.17
C ASN A 80 6.75 -6.90 12.81
N VAL A 81 5.79 -5.98 12.79
CA VAL A 81 5.21 -5.45 11.56
C VAL A 81 6.28 -4.84 10.65
N ARG A 82 7.30 -4.19 11.23
CA ARG A 82 8.35 -3.55 10.45
C ARG A 82 9.19 -4.53 9.63
N ASP A 83 9.11 -5.82 9.91
CA ASP A 83 9.82 -6.83 9.12
C ASP A 83 9.31 -6.90 7.68
N VAL A 84 8.09 -6.39 7.40
CA VAL A 84 7.60 -6.30 6.02
C VAL A 84 8.52 -5.43 5.15
N LEU A 85 9.23 -4.48 5.77
CA LEU A 85 10.12 -3.56 5.05
C LEU A 85 11.42 -4.23 4.62
N THR A 86 11.82 -5.32 5.27
CA THR A 86 13.10 -5.97 5.05
C THR A 86 13.01 -7.38 4.50
N ASP A 87 11.83 -8.01 4.54
CA ASP A 87 11.67 -9.40 4.09
C ASP A 87 11.24 -9.52 2.63
N GLY A 88 11.10 -8.41 1.91
CA GLY A 88 10.69 -8.38 0.51
C GLY A 88 9.20 -8.13 0.29
N THR A 89 8.37 -8.28 1.32
CA THR A 89 6.92 -8.15 1.19
C THR A 89 6.52 -6.74 0.73
N ALA A 90 6.99 -5.71 1.45
CA ALA A 90 6.67 -4.34 1.08
C ALA A 90 7.32 -3.96 -0.24
N GLU A 91 8.56 -4.39 -0.48
CA GLU A 91 9.26 -4.06 -1.73
C GLU A 91 8.55 -4.63 -2.96
N ASP A 92 8.02 -5.85 -2.88
CA ASP A 92 7.25 -6.43 -3.97
C ASP A 92 5.99 -5.62 -4.25
N LEU A 93 5.31 -5.19 -3.20
CA LEU A 93 4.09 -4.40 -3.32
C LEU A 93 4.40 -3.00 -3.88
N ILE A 94 5.51 -2.42 -3.43
CA ILE A 94 5.98 -1.12 -3.94
C ILE A 94 6.28 -1.23 -5.43
N ALA A 95 6.96 -2.30 -5.86
CA ALA A 95 7.28 -2.50 -7.27
C ALA A 95 6.02 -2.54 -8.13
N GLN A 96 4.98 -3.22 -7.69
CA GLN A 96 3.70 -3.28 -8.38
C GLN A 96 3.04 -1.89 -8.46
N ALA A 97 3.02 -1.19 -7.33
CA ALA A 97 2.42 0.14 -7.26
C ALA A 97 3.18 1.15 -8.12
N MET A 98 4.51 1.04 -8.19
CA MET A 98 5.34 1.94 -9.00
C MET A 98 5.06 1.78 -10.49
N VAL A 99 4.81 0.56 -10.96
CA VAL A 99 4.44 0.33 -12.37
C VAL A 99 3.16 1.10 -12.69
N THR A 100 2.16 0.99 -11.84
CA THR A 100 0.88 1.69 -12.01
C THR A 100 1.05 3.20 -11.94
N ALA A 101 1.85 3.67 -10.96
CA ALA A 101 2.08 5.11 -10.77
C ALA A 101 2.77 5.73 -11.99
N LYS A 102 3.79 5.08 -12.52
CA LYS A 102 4.51 5.57 -13.69
C LYS A 102 3.63 5.59 -14.93
N ARG A 103 2.78 4.58 -15.08
CA ARG A 103 1.81 4.52 -16.17
C ARG A 103 0.81 5.68 -16.06
N GLU A 104 0.36 5.98 -14.85
CA GLU A 104 -0.57 7.07 -14.62
C GLU A 104 0.06 8.44 -14.91
N VAL A 105 1.33 8.64 -14.51
CA VAL A 105 2.07 9.86 -14.82
C VAL A 105 2.18 10.03 -16.33
N TYR A 106 2.52 8.96 -17.06
CA TYR A 106 2.63 9.03 -18.51
C TYR A 106 1.29 9.37 -19.16
N ARG A 107 0.20 8.76 -18.68
CA ARG A 107 -1.15 9.04 -19.16
C ARG A 107 -1.51 10.51 -18.97
N MET A 108 -1.23 11.05 -17.79
CA MET A 108 -1.49 12.46 -17.49
C MET A 108 -0.62 13.38 -18.35
N TYR A 109 0.64 13.03 -18.51
CA TYR A 109 1.55 13.82 -19.35
C TYR A 109 1.02 13.91 -20.78
N LYS A 110 0.56 12.82 -21.35
CA LYS A 110 -0.02 12.81 -22.70
C LYS A 110 -1.29 13.67 -22.75
N LYS A 111 -2.11 13.60 -21.72
CA LYS A 111 -3.31 14.44 -21.63
C LYS A 111 -2.96 15.93 -21.65
N PHE A 112 -1.96 16.31 -20.87
CA PHE A 112 -1.54 17.72 -20.80
C PHE A 112 -0.97 18.20 -22.14
N GLN A 113 -0.34 17.34 -22.90
CA GLN A 113 0.13 17.70 -24.24
C GLN A 113 -1.01 17.99 -25.19
N ASP A 114 -2.17 17.37 -25.00
CA ASP A 114 -3.34 17.55 -25.85
C ASP A 114 -4.15 18.80 -25.49
N ILE A 115 -3.84 19.45 -24.37
CA ILE A 115 -4.51 20.69 -23.96
C ILE A 115 -3.98 21.84 -24.81
N SER A 116 -4.92 22.71 -25.26
CA SER A 116 -4.56 23.89 -26.06
C SER A 116 -4.05 25.01 -25.14
N TRP A 117 -2.74 25.06 -24.94
CA TRP A 117 -2.09 26.07 -24.11
C TRP A 117 -2.17 27.48 -24.71
N GLU A 118 -2.40 27.58 -26.01
CA GLU A 118 -2.52 28.87 -26.69
C GLU A 118 -3.65 29.72 -26.12
N HIS A 119 -4.78 29.10 -25.82
CA HIS A 119 -5.91 29.79 -25.20
C HIS A 119 -5.56 30.34 -23.83
N ASP A 120 -4.82 29.54 -23.06
CA ASP A 120 -4.43 29.95 -21.73
C ASP A 120 -3.47 31.14 -21.79
N CYS A 121 -2.55 31.12 -22.74
CA CYS A 121 -1.62 32.23 -22.95
C CYS A 121 -2.34 33.51 -23.35
N GLU A 122 -3.31 33.41 -24.23
CA GLU A 122 -4.13 34.56 -24.64
C GLU A 122 -4.95 35.11 -23.48
N GLY A 123 -5.50 34.22 -22.67
CA GLY A 123 -6.29 34.63 -21.50
C GLY A 123 -5.43 35.27 -20.42
N ALA A 124 -4.15 34.96 -20.38
CA ALA A 124 -3.23 35.49 -19.38
C ALA A 124 -2.69 36.88 -19.73
N VAL A 125 -2.83 37.29 -20.95
CA VAL A 125 -2.28 38.60 -21.45
C VAL A 125 -3.22 39.79 -21.18
#